data_3abf59ba36e8d8de43148a4b8cbbebab
#
_entry.id   3abf59ba36e8d8de43148a4b8cbbebab
#
_cell.length_a   1.000
_cell.length_b   1.000
_cell.length_c   1.000
_cell.angle_alpha   90.00
_cell.angle_beta   90.00
_cell.angle_gamma   90.00
#
_symmetry.space_group_name_H-M   'P 1'
#
loop_
_entity.id
_entity.type
_entity.pdbx_description
1 polymer ?
#
loop_
_entity_poly.entity_id
_entity_poly.type
_entity_poly.pdbx_seq_one_letter_code
_entity_poly.pdbx_strand_id
1 'polypeptide(L)'
;MLKDLIIKSVMLSLLLIHLNQGLHGQDNLTKPNEILVNKITSLDGMISLWKFSEDPGKERRASGKGEFPLKESNGMVPRINEGPLSGYSILLDGTKHLTLSHSETGLLNIYGDRNEVTVIAWIKWTGEQTGFVGGMWNEYKDGGKRQYGLFISLPHYNGRDQVCGHISRTGKPTPPFPYSIDYSASGQKVPANEWCTVAFTYDGKYIKSYLNGVFEAREPELINNTAGFEGYPNGLVQSKNPYYFPDGMGNNGSDFTVGSVLLKSGMGNFFKGQIGGLAVYDRALTENELKTICYLK
;
A
#
# COMPACT_ATOMS: atom_id res chain seq x y z
N MET A 1 -6.45 -41.90 38.84
CA MET A 1 -6.93 -40.69 39.56
C MET A 1 -5.93 -39.54 39.55
N LEU A 2 -4.68 -39.70 40.08
CA LEU A 2 -3.73 -38.54 40.11
C LEU A 2 -3.23 -38.08 38.72
N LYS A 3 -2.98 -39.02 37.80
CA LYS A 3 -2.58 -38.73 36.42
C LYS A 3 -3.67 -38.01 35.61
N ASP A 4 -4.93 -38.37 35.82
CA ASP A 4 -6.05 -37.75 35.10
C ASP A 4 -6.31 -36.32 35.60
N LEU A 5 -5.99 -36.02 36.86
CA LEU A 5 -6.11 -34.67 37.44
C LEU A 5 -5.03 -33.72 36.86
N ILE A 6 -3.80 -34.23 36.69
CA ILE A 6 -2.68 -33.46 36.10
C ILE A 6 -2.93 -33.14 34.62
N ILE A 7 -3.42 -34.12 33.83
CA ILE A 7 -3.71 -33.91 32.40
C ILE A 7 -4.84 -32.88 32.21
N LYS A 8 -5.88 -32.94 33.04
CA LYS A 8 -6.97 -31.95 33.01
C LYS A 8 -6.51 -30.54 33.41
N SER A 9 -5.60 -30.44 34.39
CA SER A 9 -5.04 -29.15 34.79
C SER A 9 -4.14 -28.54 33.73
N VAL A 10 -3.33 -29.34 33.04
CA VAL A 10 -2.47 -28.86 31.92
C VAL A 10 -3.31 -28.47 30.69
N MET A 11 -4.35 -29.24 30.37
CA MET A 11 -5.26 -28.87 29.25
C MET A 11 -6.05 -27.58 29.55
N LEU A 12 -6.47 -27.38 30.80
CA LEU A 12 -7.20 -26.16 31.20
C LEU A 12 -6.28 -24.92 31.16
N SER A 13 -5.00 -25.04 31.56
CA SER A 13 -4.03 -23.95 31.48
C SER A 13 -3.65 -23.60 30.02
N LEU A 14 -3.52 -24.59 29.13
CA LEU A 14 -3.30 -24.37 27.70
C LEU A 14 -4.52 -23.71 27.03
N LEU A 15 -5.74 -24.09 27.40
CA LEU A 15 -6.96 -23.47 26.90
C LEU A 15 -7.11 -22.02 27.35
N LEU A 16 -6.72 -21.70 28.59
CA LEU A 16 -6.71 -20.33 29.13
C LEU A 16 -5.65 -19.45 28.48
N ILE A 17 -4.49 -20.01 28.09
CA ILE A 17 -3.45 -19.28 27.35
C ILE A 17 -3.93 -18.94 25.93
N HIS A 18 -4.61 -19.86 25.23
CA HIS A 18 -5.15 -19.62 23.89
C HIS A 18 -6.34 -18.64 23.91
N LEU A 19 -7.19 -18.69 24.93
CA LEU A 19 -8.29 -17.72 25.12
C LEU A 19 -7.77 -16.30 25.44
N ASN A 20 -6.68 -16.18 26.22
CA ASN A 20 -6.07 -14.89 26.51
C ASN A 20 -5.35 -14.28 25.27
N GLN A 21 -4.77 -15.10 24.40
CA GLN A 21 -4.15 -14.59 23.18
C GLN A 21 -5.20 -14.10 22.16
N GLY A 22 -6.38 -14.73 22.09
CA GLY A 22 -7.49 -14.30 21.22
C GLY A 22 -8.17 -13.01 21.68
N LEU A 23 -8.23 -12.76 22.99
CA LEU A 23 -8.82 -11.54 23.56
C LEU A 23 -7.86 -10.33 23.50
N HIS A 24 -6.54 -10.55 23.55
CA HIS A 24 -5.57 -9.46 23.44
C HIS A 24 -5.47 -8.86 22.02
N GLY A 25 -5.79 -9.63 20.97
CA GLY A 25 -5.73 -9.16 19.57
C GLY A 25 -6.83 -8.16 19.21
N GLN A 26 -8.03 -8.28 19.76
CA GLN A 26 -9.15 -7.38 19.45
C GLN A 26 -9.11 -6.07 20.24
N ASP A 27 -8.68 -6.09 21.49
CA ASP A 27 -8.58 -4.88 22.33
C ASP A 27 -7.49 -3.89 21.86
N ASN A 28 -6.48 -4.38 21.15
CA ASN A 28 -5.37 -3.54 20.67
C ASN A 28 -5.72 -2.66 19.46
N LEU A 29 -6.76 -3.00 18.68
CA LEU A 29 -7.13 -2.24 17.46
C LEU A 29 -7.99 -1.00 17.75
N THR A 30 -8.53 -0.85 18.95
CA THR A 30 -9.32 0.32 19.37
C THR A 30 -8.52 1.35 20.17
N LYS A 31 -7.22 1.10 20.37
CA LYS A 31 -6.31 1.98 21.10
C LYS A 31 -5.09 2.36 20.23
N PRO A 32 -4.48 3.52 20.48
CA PRO A 32 -3.25 3.89 19.83
C PRO A 32 -2.12 2.89 20.12
N ASN A 33 -1.41 2.48 19.08
CA ASN A 33 -0.21 1.66 19.17
C ASN A 33 1.03 2.56 19.07
N GLU A 34 1.35 3.25 20.16
CA GLU A 34 2.46 4.20 20.19
C GLU A 34 3.82 3.54 19.94
N ILE A 35 4.00 2.28 20.35
CA ILE A 35 5.24 1.53 20.07
C ILE A 35 5.45 1.38 18.57
N LEU A 36 4.42 0.98 17.84
CA LEU A 36 4.49 0.85 16.38
C LEU A 36 4.67 2.21 15.71
N VAL A 37 3.91 3.22 16.14
CA VAL A 37 4.04 4.59 15.62
C VAL A 37 5.45 5.12 15.83
N ASN A 38 6.04 4.95 17.02
CA ASN A 38 7.41 5.37 17.32
C ASN A 38 8.44 4.65 16.45
N LYS A 39 8.27 3.34 16.20
CA LYS A 39 9.15 2.61 15.26
C LYS A 39 9.06 3.19 13.85
N ILE A 40 7.85 3.46 13.34
CA ILE A 40 7.63 4.05 12.01
C ILE A 40 8.32 5.41 11.91
N THR A 41 8.12 6.27 12.91
CA THR A 41 8.64 7.64 12.89
C THR A 41 10.14 7.74 13.17
N SER A 42 10.75 6.71 13.77
CA SER A 42 12.19 6.67 14.03
C SER A 42 13.03 6.18 12.85
N LEU A 43 12.42 5.62 11.81
CA LEU A 43 13.15 5.23 10.60
C LEU A 43 13.53 6.46 9.78
N ASP A 44 14.79 6.51 9.36
CA ASP A 44 15.29 7.58 8.51
C ASP A 44 14.52 7.67 7.18
N GLY A 45 14.46 8.86 6.62
CA GLY A 45 13.83 9.10 5.32
C GLY A 45 12.29 9.22 5.37
N MET A 46 11.65 9.15 6.53
CA MET A 46 10.21 9.35 6.62
C MET A 46 9.82 10.78 6.21
N ILE A 47 8.96 10.90 5.19
CA ILE A 47 8.38 12.18 4.77
C ILE A 47 7.08 12.43 5.51
N SER A 48 6.19 11.43 5.52
CA SER A 48 4.82 11.57 6.03
C SER A 48 4.29 10.28 6.62
N LEU A 49 3.47 10.43 7.67
CA LEU A 49 2.67 9.37 8.27
C LEU A 49 1.27 9.92 8.57
N TRP A 50 0.26 9.49 7.85
CA TRP A 50 -1.16 9.68 8.18
C TRP A 50 -1.64 8.52 9.05
N LYS A 51 -2.25 8.85 10.19
CA LYS A 51 -2.82 7.86 11.14
C LYS A 51 -4.34 7.78 11.07
N PHE A 52 -4.96 8.67 10.28
CA PHE A 52 -6.41 8.74 10.05
C PHE A 52 -7.26 8.78 11.32
N SER A 53 -6.81 9.53 12.32
CA SER A 53 -7.48 9.69 13.62
C SER A 53 -8.48 10.85 13.65
N GLU A 54 -8.45 11.72 12.67
CA GLU A 54 -9.28 12.92 12.61
C GLU A 54 -10.75 12.58 12.35
N ASP A 55 -11.66 13.44 12.82
CA ASP A 55 -13.09 13.30 12.59
C ASP A 55 -13.47 13.40 11.10
N PRO A 56 -14.55 12.73 10.66
CA PRO A 56 -15.08 12.89 9.32
C PRO A 56 -15.34 14.36 8.96
N GLY A 57 -15.03 14.74 7.71
CA GLY A 57 -15.14 16.11 7.24
C GLY A 57 -13.95 17.01 7.60
N LYS A 58 -12.94 16.48 8.29
CA LYS A 58 -11.68 17.20 8.57
C LYS A 58 -10.57 16.75 7.63
N GLU A 59 -9.63 17.65 7.35
CA GLU A 59 -8.39 17.30 6.66
C GLU A 59 -7.64 16.21 7.44
N ARG A 60 -7.09 15.23 6.73
CA ARG A 60 -6.23 14.20 7.33
C ARG A 60 -4.79 14.67 7.27
N ARG A 61 -4.20 15.01 8.41
CA ARG A 61 -2.86 15.58 8.50
C ARG A 61 -1.81 14.53 8.82
N ALA A 62 -0.70 14.58 8.09
CA ALA A 62 0.44 13.75 8.38
C ALA A 62 1.26 14.29 9.54
N SER A 63 1.98 13.41 10.21
CA SER A 63 3.19 13.73 10.97
C SER A 63 4.43 13.44 10.12
N GLY A 64 5.54 14.16 10.37
CA GLY A 64 6.80 13.99 9.65
C GLY A 64 7.40 15.31 9.16
N LYS A 65 7.91 15.31 7.92
CA LYS A 65 8.55 16.50 7.32
C LYS A 65 7.55 17.55 6.83
N GLY A 66 6.23 17.26 6.90
CA GLY A 66 5.15 18.17 6.57
C GLY A 66 3.79 17.60 6.95
N GLU A 67 2.76 18.46 7.07
CA GLU A 67 1.40 18.04 7.44
C GLU A 67 0.62 17.39 6.30
N PHE A 68 0.92 17.75 5.05
CA PHE A 68 0.30 17.22 3.83
C PHE A 68 -1.21 16.97 3.99
N PRO A 69 -2.03 18.02 4.15
CA PRO A 69 -3.44 17.88 4.55
C PRO A 69 -4.27 17.30 3.42
N LEU A 70 -4.59 16.02 3.52
CA LEU A 70 -5.47 15.32 2.60
C LEU A 70 -6.92 15.78 2.80
N LYS A 71 -7.58 16.21 1.73
CA LYS A 71 -8.98 16.67 1.71
C LYS A 71 -9.88 15.53 1.22
N GLU A 72 -11.04 15.38 1.86
CA GLU A 72 -12.06 14.42 1.45
C GLU A 72 -12.69 14.84 0.11
N SER A 73 -12.86 13.89 -0.79
CA SER A 73 -13.45 14.09 -2.11
C SER A 73 -14.61 13.14 -2.31
N ASN A 74 -15.65 13.63 -3.00
CA ASN A 74 -16.88 12.92 -3.25
C ASN A 74 -17.67 12.55 -1.98
N GLY A 75 -17.66 13.44 -1.00
CA GLY A 75 -18.39 13.32 0.26
C GLY A 75 -17.51 12.92 1.45
N MET A 76 -18.16 12.89 2.60
CA MET A 76 -17.52 12.64 3.88
C MET A 76 -17.01 11.20 3.99
N VAL A 77 -15.75 11.03 4.39
CA VAL A 77 -15.11 9.72 4.59
C VAL A 77 -15.28 9.28 6.05
N PRO A 78 -16.03 8.19 6.31
CA PRO A 78 -16.26 7.71 7.67
C PRO A 78 -14.95 7.32 8.37
N ARG A 79 -14.90 7.60 9.69
CA ARG A 79 -13.89 7.07 10.59
C ARG A 79 -14.46 5.87 11.34
N ILE A 80 -13.71 4.78 11.38
CA ILE A 80 -14.04 3.55 12.10
C ILE A 80 -13.16 3.47 13.35
N ASN A 81 -13.73 3.07 14.49
CA ASN A 81 -13.00 2.87 15.75
C ASN A 81 -12.32 1.49 15.75
N GLU A 82 -11.46 1.28 14.78
CA GLU A 82 -10.61 0.12 14.59
C GLU A 82 -9.43 0.53 13.71
N GLY A 83 -8.19 0.27 14.11
CA GLY A 83 -7.03 0.53 13.27
C GLY A 83 -5.70 0.28 13.96
N PRO A 84 -4.68 -0.23 13.23
CA PRO A 84 -3.42 -0.70 13.82
C PRO A 84 -2.54 0.39 14.44
N LEU A 85 -2.69 1.65 14.04
CA LEU A 85 -1.82 2.74 14.49
C LEU A 85 -2.45 3.62 15.56
N SER A 86 -3.58 4.23 15.26
CA SER A 86 -4.24 5.21 16.15
C SER A 86 -5.44 4.64 16.90
N GLY A 87 -5.82 3.39 16.66
CA GLY A 87 -7.10 2.84 17.07
C GLY A 87 -8.25 3.25 16.15
N TYR A 88 -7.94 3.96 15.06
CA TYR A 88 -8.90 4.41 14.05
C TYR A 88 -8.42 4.07 12.64
N SER A 89 -9.38 4.07 11.71
CA SER A 89 -9.14 3.95 10.27
C SER A 89 -10.19 4.75 9.50
N ILE A 90 -9.90 5.06 8.25
CA ILE A 90 -10.92 5.54 7.31
C ILE A 90 -11.57 4.37 6.59
N LEU A 91 -12.88 4.47 6.32
CA LEU A 91 -13.63 3.52 5.52
C LEU A 91 -13.85 4.10 4.12
N LEU A 92 -13.30 3.42 3.13
CA LEU A 92 -13.50 3.71 1.71
C LEU A 92 -14.47 2.68 1.11
N ASP A 93 -15.57 3.18 0.56
CA ASP A 93 -16.70 2.36 0.07
C ASP A 93 -16.67 2.10 -1.45
N GLY A 94 -15.60 2.54 -2.10
CA GLY A 94 -15.47 2.44 -3.57
C GLY A 94 -16.01 3.66 -4.33
N THR A 95 -16.37 4.74 -3.62
CA THR A 95 -16.84 5.99 -4.25
C THR A 95 -16.09 7.23 -3.77
N LYS A 96 -15.50 7.18 -2.58
CA LYS A 96 -14.81 8.28 -1.91
C LYS A 96 -13.30 8.10 -1.95
N HIS A 97 -12.59 9.20 -1.83
CA HIS A 97 -11.14 9.22 -1.77
C HIS A 97 -10.64 10.48 -1.05
N LEU A 98 -9.34 10.54 -0.79
CA LEU A 98 -8.67 11.72 -0.30
C LEU A 98 -7.72 12.26 -1.35
N THR A 99 -7.51 13.58 -1.37
CA THR A 99 -6.63 14.24 -2.34
C THR A 99 -5.81 15.36 -1.72
N LEU A 100 -4.59 15.52 -2.23
CA LEU A 100 -3.71 16.65 -2.02
C LEU A 100 -3.29 17.15 -3.40
N SER A 101 -3.53 18.44 -3.66
CA SER A 101 -3.17 19.08 -4.93
C SER A 101 -1.66 18.97 -5.20
N HIS A 102 -1.28 18.78 -6.45
CA HIS A 102 0.14 18.77 -6.86
C HIS A 102 0.94 19.95 -6.31
N SER A 103 0.37 21.13 -6.30
CA SER A 103 1.02 22.34 -5.76
C SER A 103 1.31 22.28 -4.26
N GLU A 104 0.66 21.37 -3.53
CA GLU A 104 0.80 21.18 -2.08
C GLU A 104 1.64 19.94 -1.73
N THR A 105 2.04 19.11 -2.72
CA THR A 105 2.73 17.83 -2.48
C THR A 105 4.15 18.00 -1.91
N GLY A 106 4.84 19.10 -2.23
CA GLY A 106 6.16 19.39 -1.67
C GLY A 106 7.12 18.20 -1.76
N LEU A 107 7.58 17.70 -0.61
CA LEU A 107 8.51 16.57 -0.51
C LEU A 107 7.94 15.23 -0.97
N LEU A 108 6.62 15.06 -1.07
CA LEU A 108 6.00 13.86 -1.65
C LEU A 108 6.27 13.76 -3.16
N ASN A 109 6.58 14.86 -3.83
CA ASN A 109 6.96 14.85 -5.24
C ASN A 109 8.41 14.36 -5.39
N ILE A 110 8.61 13.05 -5.35
CA ILE A 110 9.92 12.38 -5.38
C ILE A 110 10.35 12.13 -6.82
N TYR A 111 11.43 12.75 -7.29
CA TYR A 111 11.99 12.60 -8.65
C TYR A 111 13.46 13.00 -8.70
N GLY A 112 14.15 12.78 -9.85
CA GLY A 112 15.54 13.20 -10.08
C GLY A 112 16.50 12.50 -9.14
N ASP A 113 17.34 13.27 -8.47
CA ASP A 113 18.38 12.78 -7.51
C ASP A 113 17.79 12.06 -6.29
N ARG A 114 16.47 12.21 -6.07
CA ARG A 114 15.69 11.51 -5.03
C ARG A 114 14.92 10.36 -5.66
N ASN A 115 15.65 9.42 -6.23
CA ASN A 115 15.10 8.39 -7.09
C ASN A 115 14.69 7.11 -6.33
N GLU A 116 14.53 7.20 -5.03
CA GLU A 116 14.08 6.10 -4.18
C GLU A 116 12.76 6.46 -3.51
N VAL A 117 11.93 5.46 -3.26
CA VAL A 117 10.68 5.64 -2.52
C VAL A 117 10.26 4.35 -1.81
N THR A 118 9.67 4.50 -0.64
CA THR A 118 8.83 3.48 -0.01
C THR A 118 7.45 4.06 0.25
N VAL A 119 6.42 3.34 -0.17
CA VAL A 119 5.04 3.57 0.27
C VAL A 119 4.56 2.35 1.04
N ILE A 120 4.08 2.57 2.26
CA ILE A 120 3.58 1.52 3.15
C ILE A 120 2.23 1.91 3.72
N ALA A 121 1.30 0.95 3.80
CA ALA A 121 -0.02 1.16 4.37
C ALA A 121 -0.47 -0.04 5.21
N TRP A 122 -1.29 0.26 6.23
CA TRP A 122 -1.98 -0.72 7.06
C TRP A 122 -3.43 -0.75 6.62
N ILE A 123 -3.84 -1.85 5.99
CA ILE A 123 -5.13 -1.95 5.30
C ILE A 123 -5.94 -3.18 5.74
N LYS A 124 -7.25 -3.09 5.52
CA LYS A 124 -8.22 -4.19 5.57
C LYS A 124 -9.05 -4.13 4.30
N TRP A 125 -8.61 -4.86 3.28
CA TRP A 125 -9.19 -4.83 1.94
C TRP A 125 -10.36 -5.81 1.83
N THR A 126 -11.43 -5.46 1.08
CA THR A 126 -12.61 -6.35 0.94
C THR A 126 -12.40 -7.55 0.02
N GLY A 127 -11.37 -7.52 -0.85
CA GLY A 127 -11.11 -8.61 -1.81
C GLY A 127 -11.85 -8.51 -3.15
N GLU A 128 -12.64 -7.45 -3.38
CA GLU A 128 -13.58 -7.46 -4.51
C GLU A 128 -12.97 -6.98 -5.84
N GLN A 129 -12.05 -6.01 -5.81
CA GLN A 129 -11.59 -5.34 -7.04
C GLN A 129 -10.19 -4.74 -6.90
N THR A 130 -9.65 -4.24 -8.02
CA THR A 130 -8.47 -3.37 -8.01
C THR A 130 -8.71 -2.18 -7.10
N GLY A 131 -7.79 -1.93 -6.18
CA GLY A 131 -7.82 -0.79 -5.26
C GLY A 131 -6.52 -0.01 -5.30
N PHE A 132 -6.60 1.31 -5.52
CA PHE A 132 -5.47 2.20 -5.30
C PHE A 132 -5.39 2.58 -3.83
N VAL A 133 -4.26 2.35 -3.20
CA VAL A 133 -4.06 2.65 -1.77
C VAL A 133 -3.56 4.08 -1.58
N GLY A 134 -2.49 4.47 -2.27
CA GLY A 134 -1.96 5.84 -2.18
C GLY A 134 -0.72 6.08 -3.05
N GLY A 135 -0.50 7.34 -3.42
CA GLY A 135 0.63 7.78 -4.22
C GLY A 135 0.30 8.93 -5.17
N MET A 136 1.23 9.23 -6.06
CA MET A 136 1.12 10.23 -7.12
C MET A 136 0.85 9.53 -8.46
N TRP A 137 -0.43 9.26 -8.77
CA TRP A 137 -0.80 8.44 -9.91
C TRP A 137 -2.05 8.97 -10.62
N ASN A 138 -1.86 9.75 -11.66
CA ASN A 138 -2.91 10.27 -12.50
C ASN A 138 -2.71 9.74 -13.93
N GLU A 139 -3.69 9.06 -14.46
CA GLU A 139 -3.64 8.44 -15.80
C GLU A 139 -4.27 9.32 -16.88
N TYR A 140 -4.84 10.45 -16.48
CA TYR A 140 -5.60 11.32 -17.34
C TYR A 140 -4.80 12.55 -17.79
N LYS A 141 -5.15 13.10 -19.00
CA LYS A 141 -4.59 14.26 -19.71
C LYS A 141 -3.11 14.12 -20.09
N ASP A 142 -2.76 14.69 -21.20
CA ASP A 142 -1.38 14.84 -21.71
C ASP A 142 -0.57 13.53 -21.75
N GLY A 143 -1.26 12.38 -21.91
CA GLY A 143 -0.66 11.06 -21.90
C GLY A 143 -0.50 10.45 -20.51
N GLY A 144 -0.99 11.13 -19.47
CA GLY A 144 -0.92 10.69 -18.06
C GLY A 144 0.21 11.35 -17.29
N LYS A 145 0.02 11.39 -15.97
CA LYS A 145 0.94 11.97 -14.99
C LYS A 145 1.32 10.97 -13.90
N ARG A 146 1.45 9.69 -14.27
CA ARG A 146 1.85 8.62 -13.34
C ARG A 146 3.25 8.90 -12.81
N GLN A 147 3.49 8.63 -11.54
CA GLN A 147 4.81 8.80 -10.93
C GLN A 147 5.17 7.59 -10.06
N TYR A 148 4.50 7.42 -8.92
CA TYR A 148 4.60 6.24 -8.07
C TYR A 148 3.26 5.94 -7.42
N GLY A 149 2.95 4.67 -7.18
CA GLY A 149 1.67 4.29 -6.58
C GLY A 149 1.66 2.89 -6.00
N LEU A 150 0.95 2.76 -4.89
CA LEU A 150 0.66 1.48 -4.23
C LEU A 150 -0.77 1.05 -4.58
N PHE A 151 -0.88 -0.12 -5.19
CA PHE A 151 -2.14 -0.74 -5.57
C PHE A 151 -2.31 -2.10 -4.90
N ILE A 152 -3.55 -2.56 -4.86
CA ILE A 152 -3.91 -3.94 -4.60
C ILE A 152 -4.65 -4.49 -5.80
N SER A 153 -4.30 -5.72 -6.22
CA SER A 153 -5.00 -6.46 -7.28
C SER A 153 -5.01 -5.77 -8.64
N LEU A 154 -3.88 -5.85 -9.35
CA LEU A 154 -3.76 -5.46 -10.76
C LEU A 154 -3.79 -6.72 -11.66
N PRO A 155 -4.98 -7.21 -12.07
CA PRO A 155 -5.08 -8.52 -12.72
C PRO A 155 -4.55 -8.53 -14.16
N HIS A 156 -4.38 -7.36 -14.78
CA HIS A 156 -4.17 -7.28 -16.24
C HIS A 156 -2.79 -7.81 -16.67
N TYR A 157 -1.77 -7.64 -15.83
CA TYR A 157 -0.39 -8.08 -16.08
C TYR A 157 0.18 -8.84 -14.87
N ASN A 158 -0.50 -9.91 -14.46
CA ASN A 158 -0.07 -10.88 -13.43
C ASN A 158 0.04 -10.33 -11.99
N GLY A 159 -0.84 -9.40 -11.59
CA GLY A 159 -0.86 -8.83 -10.23
C GLY A 159 -2.20 -9.02 -9.49
N ARG A 160 -3.02 -10.06 -9.85
CA ARG A 160 -4.33 -10.29 -9.23
C ARG A 160 -4.20 -10.63 -7.75
N ASP A 161 -4.95 -9.91 -6.91
CA ASP A 161 -5.02 -10.06 -5.45
C ASP A 161 -3.69 -9.83 -4.72
N GLN A 162 -2.71 -9.21 -5.37
CA GLN A 162 -1.36 -8.99 -4.85
C GLN A 162 -1.12 -7.53 -4.53
N VAL A 163 -0.11 -7.27 -3.69
CA VAL A 163 0.44 -5.94 -3.49
C VAL A 163 1.19 -5.53 -4.75
N CYS A 164 0.85 -4.40 -5.34
CA CYS A 164 1.43 -3.94 -6.58
C CYS A 164 2.05 -2.54 -6.41
N GLY A 165 3.37 -2.46 -6.54
CA GLY A 165 4.10 -1.21 -6.54
C GLY A 165 4.39 -0.74 -7.96
N HIS A 166 3.97 0.46 -8.30
CA HIS A 166 4.15 1.07 -9.62
C HIS A 166 5.13 2.23 -9.58
N ILE A 167 5.96 2.33 -10.61
CA ILE A 167 6.83 3.50 -10.91
C ILE A 167 6.62 3.91 -12.37
N SER A 168 6.72 5.21 -12.65
CA SER A 168 6.70 5.72 -14.02
C SER A 168 7.69 6.87 -14.22
N ARG A 169 8.46 6.77 -15.30
CA ARG A 169 9.38 7.84 -15.72
C ARG A 169 8.67 8.93 -16.50
N THR A 170 7.78 8.55 -17.40
CA THR A 170 7.20 9.47 -18.40
C THR A 170 5.77 9.90 -18.07
N GLY A 171 5.14 9.29 -17.09
CA GLY A 171 3.72 9.45 -16.78
C GLY A 171 2.78 8.70 -17.74
N LYS A 172 3.30 8.20 -18.86
CA LYS A 172 2.52 7.53 -19.92
C LYS A 172 2.38 6.02 -19.67
N PRO A 173 1.46 5.34 -20.39
CA PRO A 173 1.48 3.89 -20.47
C PRO A 173 2.84 3.37 -20.97
N THR A 174 3.19 2.13 -20.63
CA THR A 174 4.41 1.48 -21.12
C THR A 174 4.25 1.08 -22.58
N PRO A 175 5.01 1.66 -23.52
CA PRO A 175 4.89 1.25 -24.94
C PRO A 175 5.31 -0.22 -25.14
N PRO A 176 4.67 -0.96 -26.04
CA PRO A 176 3.52 -0.62 -26.89
C PRO A 176 2.15 -0.89 -26.24
N PHE A 177 2.11 -1.17 -24.95
CA PHE A 177 0.91 -1.57 -24.23
C PHE A 177 -0.05 -0.39 -23.98
N PRO A 178 -1.37 -0.64 -23.89
CA PRO A 178 -2.36 0.41 -23.64
C PRO A 178 -2.36 0.89 -22.18
N TYR A 179 -1.74 0.12 -21.28
CA TYR A 179 -1.62 0.43 -19.86
C TYR A 179 -0.16 0.37 -19.39
N SER A 180 0.11 0.88 -18.21
CA SER A 180 1.42 0.71 -17.59
C SER A 180 1.57 -0.71 -17.05
N ILE A 181 2.66 -1.39 -17.46
CA ILE A 181 3.01 -2.73 -16.97
C ILE A 181 4.18 -2.66 -15.96
N ASP A 182 4.74 -1.47 -15.75
CA ASP A 182 5.95 -1.22 -14.96
C ASP A 182 5.63 -1.26 -13.45
N TYR A 183 5.28 -2.46 -12.96
CA TYR A 183 4.98 -2.69 -11.55
C TYR A 183 5.47 -4.04 -11.05
N SER A 184 5.85 -4.08 -9.78
CA SER A 184 6.04 -5.33 -9.05
C SER A 184 4.72 -5.86 -8.50
N ALA A 185 4.63 -7.16 -8.32
CA ALA A 185 3.49 -7.80 -7.65
C ALA A 185 4.00 -8.86 -6.67
N SER A 186 3.57 -8.79 -5.39
CA SER A 186 4.01 -9.69 -4.32
C SER A 186 3.82 -11.17 -4.68
N GLY A 187 4.61 -12.07 -4.10
CA GLY A 187 4.42 -13.51 -4.25
C GLY A 187 3.11 -13.98 -3.61
N GLN A 188 2.84 -13.46 -2.40
CA GLN A 188 1.62 -13.78 -1.66
C GLN A 188 0.45 -12.88 -2.05
N LYS A 189 -0.76 -13.43 -1.92
CA LYS A 189 -2.02 -12.70 -2.09
C LYS A 189 -2.40 -11.95 -0.83
N VAL A 190 -2.94 -10.76 -0.99
CA VAL A 190 -3.50 -9.94 0.10
C VAL A 190 -4.77 -10.62 0.62
N PRO A 191 -4.85 -10.92 1.93
CA PRO A 191 -6.04 -11.53 2.51
C PRO A 191 -7.21 -10.54 2.50
N ALA A 192 -8.41 -11.05 2.17
CA ALA A 192 -9.62 -10.25 2.20
C ALA A 192 -10.16 -10.11 3.64
N ASN A 193 -10.64 -8.92 3.99
CA ASN A 193 -11.26 -8.60 5.28
C ASN A 193 -10.37 -8.84 6.51
N GLU A 194 -9.06 -8.89 6.31
CA GLU A 194 -8.09 -8.98 7.39
C GLU A 194 -7.14 -7.78 7.39
N TRP A 195 -6.72 -7.33 8.58
CA TRP A 195 -5.67 -6.34 8.69
C TRP A 195 -4.33 -6.92 8.24
N CYS A 196 -3.71 -6.24 7.31
CA CYS A 196 -2.36 -6.54 6.85
C CYS A 196 -1.58 -5.27 6.54
N THR A 197 -0.27 -5.40 6.46
CA THR A 197 0.63 -4.33 6.05
C THR A 197 1.08 -4.60 4.62
N VAL A 198 0.87 -3.63 3.74
CA VAL A 198 1.24 -3.67 2.33
C VAL A 198 2.24 -2.59 2.03
N ALA A 199 3.28 -2.91 1.29
CA ALA A 199 4.31 -1.95 0.93
C ALA A 199 4.92 -2.23 -0.42
N PHE A 200 5.45 -1.19 -1.06
CA PHE A 200 6.46 -1.36 -2.08
C PHE A 200 7.66 -0.44 -1.81
N THR A 201 8.81 -0.84 -2.32
CA THR A 201 10.02 -0.04 -2.36
C THR A 201 10.53 0.08 -3.79
N TYR A 202 11.17 1.21 -4.08
CA TYR A 202 11.94 1.41 -5.31
C TYR A 202 13.31 1.97 -4.94
N ASP A 203 14.36 1.33 -5.41
CA ASP A 203 15.77 1.64 -5.10
C ASP A 203 16.53 2.30 -6.27
N GLY A 204 15.80 2.87 -7.24
CA GLY A 204 16.36 3.41 -8.47
C GLY A 204 16.55 2.36 -9.58
N LYS A 205 16.35 1.08 -9.27
CA LYS A 205 16.58 -0.02 -10.21
C LYS A 205 15.52 -1.12 -10.16
N TYR A 206 15.03 -1.45 -8.95
CA TYR A 206 14.07 -2.50 -8.74
C TYR A 206 12.87 -2.00 -7.95
N ILE A 207 11.68 -2.34 -8.42
CA ILE A 207 10.44 -2.21 -7.67
C ILE A 207 10.22 -3.54 -6.95
N LYS A 208 10.02 -3.51 -5.62
CA LYS A 208 9.76 -4.69 -4.80
C LYS A 208 8.48 -4.50 -4.02
N SER A 209 7.60 -5.50 -4.05
CA SER A 209 6.34 -5.51 -3.30
C SER A 209 6.41 -6.48 -2.13
N TYR A 210 5.82 -6.07 -0.99
CA TYR A 210 5.89 -6.77 0.28
C TYR A 210 4.49 -6.94 0.87
N LEU A 211 4.22 -8.10 1.45
CA LEU A 211 3.07 -8.34 2.30
C LEU A 211 3.55 -8.64 3.72
N ASN A 212 3.04 -7.92 4.71
CA ASN A 212 3.45 -8.04 6.12
C ASN A 212 4.97 -8.00 6.34
N GLY A 213 5.66 -7.13 5.57
CA GLY A 213 7.10 -6.95 5.62
C GLY A 213 7.92 -8.06 4.97
N VAL A 214 7.29 -9.08 4.41
CA VAL A 214 7.97 -10.20 3.77
C VAL A 214 8.10 -9.95 2.27
N PHE A 215 9.34 -10.01 1.77
CA PHE A 215 9.63 -10.08 0.33
C PHE A 215 9.59 -11.54 -0.12
N GLU A 216 8.82 -11.81 -1.16
CA GLU A 216 8.79 -13.11 -1.81
C GLU A 216 9.09 -12.93 -3.30
N ALA A 217 10.19 -13.50 -3.75
CA ALA A 217 10.59 -13.43 -5.14
C ALA A 217 9.63 -14.24 -6.02
N ARG A 218 9.41 -13.74 -7.23
CA ARG A 218 8.67 -14.47 -8.28
C ARG A 218 9.63 -14.77 -9.41
N GLU A 219 9.69 -16.04 -9.81
CA GLU A 219 10.45 -16.45 -10.98
C GLU A 219 9.93 -15.75 -12.26
N PRO A 220 10.76 -15.58 -13.30
CA PRO A 220 10.30 -15.05 -14.57
C PRO A 220 9.14 -15.86 -15.12
N GLU A 221 8.06 -15.17 -15.45
CA GLU A 221 6.81 -15.75 -15.96
C GLU A 221 6.29 -14.98 -17.16
N LEU A 222 5.50 -15.65 -18.02
CA LEU A 222 4.82 -14.97 -19.12
C LEU A 222 3.80 -13.99 -18.53
N ILE A 223 4.00 -12.71 -18.79
CA ILE A 223 3.06 -11.66 -18.38
C ILE A 223 1.85 -11.71 -19.29
N ASN A 224 0.68 -11.93 -18.69
CA ASN A 224 -0.58 -12.04 -19.41
C ASN A 224 -0.86 -10.77 -20.27
N ASN A 225 -1.52 -10.97 -21.39
CA ASN A 225 -1.94 -9.91 -22.31
C ASN A 225 -0.78 -9.13 -22.98
N THR A 226 0.42 -9.74 -23.09
CA THR A 226 1.55 -9.12 -23.80
C THR A 226 1.89 -9.80 -25.13
N ALA A 227 1.33 -10.99 -25.42
CA ALA A 227 1.56 -11.68 -26.67
C ALA A 227 0.87 -10.97 -27.85
N GLY A 228 1.58 -10.92 -28.99
CA GLY A 228 1.07 -10.32 -30.23
C GLY A 228 1.22 -8.79 -30.32
N PHE A 229 1.74 -8.12 -29.30
CA PHE A 229 2.11 -6.71 -29.42
C PHE A 229 3.41 -6.54 -30.21
N GLU A 230 3.59 -5.36 -30.79
CA GLU A 230 4.81 -5.01 -31.51
C GLU A 230 6.06 -5.25 -30.63
N GLY A 231 7.02 -5.99 -31.16
CA GLY A 231 8.22 -6.39 -30.43
C GLY A 231 8.03 -7.58 -29.46
N TYR A 232 6.81 -8.03 -29.21
CA TYR A 232 6.48 -9.13 -28.31
C TYR A 232 5.57 -10.19 -28.94
N PRO A 233 5.97 -10.85 -30.04
CA PRO A 233 5.11 -11.82 -30.74
C PRO A 233 4.69 -12.99 -29.85
N ASN A 234 5.60 -13.43 -28.95
CA ASN A 234 5.37 -14.52 -28.01
C ASN A 234 5.04 -14.04 -26.59
N GLY A 235 4.86 -12.72 -26.40
CA GLY A 235 4.66 -12.10 -25.10
C GLY A 235 5.97 -11.75 -24.38
N LEU A 236 5.82 -11.09 -23.21
CA LEU A 236 6.93 -10.69 -22.36
C LEU A 236 7.08 -11.69 -21.19
N VAL A 237 8.27 -12.25 -21.01
CA VAL A 237 8.63 -13.08 -19.86
C VAL A 237 9.54 -12.27 -18.94
N GLN A 238 9.06 -12.01 -17.72
CA GLN A 238 9.81 -11.21 -16.75
C GLN A 238 9.38 -11.56 -15.32
N SER A 239 10.29 -11.40 -14.34
CA SER A 239 9.93 -11.46 -12.93
C SER A 239 9.02 -10.28 -12.55
N LYS A 240 7.94 -10.57 -11.83
CA LYS A 240 7.06 -9.53 -11.27
C LYS A 240 7.48 -9.10 -9.86
N ASN A 241 8.40 -9.80 -9.21
CA ASN A 241 8.94 -9.40 -7.91
C ASN A 241 10.34 -10.02 -7.67
N PRO A 242 11.40 -9.23 -7.71
CA PRO A 242 11.43 -7.80 -8.02
C PRO A 242 11.15 -7.51 -9.48
N TYR A 243 10.58 -6.34 -9.78
CA TYR A 243 10.42 -5.85 -11.14
C TYR A 243 11.58 -4.92 -11.50
N TYR A 244 12.29 -5.22 -12.58
CA TYR A 244 13.42 -4.39 -13.05
C TYR A 244 12.90 -3.16 -13.78
N PHE A 245 13.20 -1.97 -13.25
CA PHE A 245 12.82 -0.67 -13.81
C PHE A 245 13.93 0.36 -13.55
N PRO A 246 14.95 0.46 -14.41
CA PRO A 246 16.10 1.33 -14.20
C PRO A 246 15.88 2.80 -14.60
N ASP A 247 14.72 3.14 -15.16
CA ASP A 247 14.48 4.45 -15.79
C ASP A 247 14.25 5.59 -14.80
N GLY A 248 13.99 5.27 -13.53
CA GLY A 248 13.74 6.25 -12.49
C GLY A 248 12.33 6.84 -12.49
N MET A 249 12.07 7.75 -11.57
CA MET A 249 10.80 8.45 -11.43
C MET A 249 10.84 9.81 -12.12
N GLY A 250 9.79 10.15 -12.89
CA GLY A 250 9.64 11.46 -13.50
C GLY A 250 8.93 12.46 -12.58
N ASN A 251 9.16 13.76 -12.83
CA ASN A 251 8.36 14.84 -12.26
C ASN A 251 7.13 15.06 -13.15
N ASN A 252 6.10 14.27 -12.98
CA ASN A 252 4.99 14.20 -13.90
C ASN A 252 3.77 15.06 -13.51
N GLY A 253 3.80 15.70 -12.34
CA GLY A 253 2.80 16.70 -11.93
C GLY A 253 1.46 16.10 -11.50
N SER A 254 1.45 14.89 -10.94
CA SER A 254 0.25 14.29 -10.37
C SER A 254 -0.11 14.87 -9.02
N ASP A 255 -1.41 14.94 -8.71
CA ASP A 255 -1.86 15.06 -7.34
C ASP A 255 -1.46 13.81 -6.55
N PHE A 256 -1.34 13.94 -5.22
CA PHE A 256 -1.26 12.79 -4.33
C PHE A 256 -2.67 12.39 -3.91
N THR A 257 -3.06 11.14 -4.14
CA THR A 257 -4.39 10.64 -3.79
C THR A 257 -4.31 9.39 -2.92
N VAL A 258 -5.37 9.16 -2.15
CA VAL A 258 -5.57 7.96 -1.33
C VAL A 258 -6.95 7.41 -1.65
N GLY A 259 -7.00 6.14 -2.03
CA GLY A 259 -8.25 5.43 -2.28
C GLY A 259 -8.78 5.48 -3.71
N SER A 260 -8.21 6.26 -4.62
CA SER A 260 -8.54 6.22 -6.06
C SER A 260 -7.53 6.96 -6.92
N VAL A 261 -7.58 6.77 -8.23
CA VAL A 261 -6.79 7.49 -9.23
C VAL A 261 -7.68 8.14 -10.27
N LEU A 262 -7.21 9.23 -10.88
CA LEU A 262 -7.91 9.86 -12.00
C LEU A 262 -7.55 9.11 -13.30
N LEU A 263 -8.53 8.37 -13.82
CA LEU A 263 -8.48 7.69 -15.11
C LEU A 263 -9.00 8.60 -16.22
N LYS A 264 -8.88 8.15 -17.47
CA LYS A 264 -9.42 8.86 -18.63
C LYS A 264 -10.96 9.05 -18.55
N SER A 265 -11.66 8.12 -17.90
CA SER A 265 -13.11 8.12 -17.72
C SER A 265 -13.59 8.81 -16.43
N GLY A 266 -12.70 9.42 -15.67
CA GLY A 266 -12.97 9.97 -14.33
C GLY A 266 -12.24 9.20 -13.23
N MET A 267 -12.62 9.42 -11.97
CA MET A 267 -12.01 8.67 -10.85
C MET A 267 -12.33 7.18 -10.95
N GLY A 268 -11.34 6.34 -10.66
CA GLY A 268 -11.45 4.89 -10.73
C GLY A 268 -10.41 4.16 -9.89
N ASN A 269 -10.33 2.84 -10.02
CA ASN A 269 -9.52 1.97 -9.18
C ASN A 269 -9.75 2.25 -7.69
N PHE A 270 -11.03 2.48 -7.32
CA PHE A 270 -11.42 2.81 -5.96
C PHE A 270 -11.08 1.67 -5.00
N PHE A 271 -10.32 1.98 -3.97
CA PHE A 271 -10.12 1.06 -2.87
C PHE A 271 -11.44 0.84 -2.11
N LYS A 272 -11.73 -0.41 -1.78
CA LYS A 272 -12.82 -0.78 -0.88
C LYS A 272 -12.27 -1.46 0.35
N GLY A 273 -12.58 -0.90 1.52
CA GLY A 273 -12.09 -1.40 2.80
C GLY A 273 -11.63 -0.29 3.72
N GLN A 274 -10.80 -0.62 4.68
CA GLN A 274 -10.29 0.31 5.67
C GLN A 274 -8.80 0.57 5.46
N ILE A 275 -8.37 1.82 5.68
CA ILE A 275 -6.96 2.21 5.75
C ILE A 275 -6.71 2.80 7.13
N GLY A 276 -5.90 2.10 7.94
CA GLY A 276 -5.55 2.48 9.31
C GLY A 276 -4.26 3.31 9.42
N GLY A 277 -3.55 3.47 8.30
CA GLY A 277 -2.38 4.31 8.19
C GLY A 277 -1.73 4.24 6.82
N LEU A 278 -0.99 5.30 6.48
CA LEU A 278 -0.21 5.40 5.24
C LEU A 278 1.07 6.20 5.54
N ALA A 279 2.22 5.68 5.13
CA ALA A 279 3.50 6.40 5.25
C ALA A 279 4.26 6.39 3.93
N VAL A 280 5.02 7.48 3.70
CA VAL A 280 5.93 7.64 2.56
C VAL A 280 7.33 7.98 3.06
N TYR A 281 8.32 7.30 2.49
CA TYR A 281 9.75 7.55 2.74
C TYR A 281 10.46 7.91 1.44
N ASP A 282 11.49 8.75 1.53
CA ASP A 282 12.34 9.17 0.39
C ASP A 282 13.55 8.22 0.17
N ARG A 283 13.41 6.98 0.59
CA ARG A 283 14.37 5.89 0.35
C ARG A 283 13.67 4.53 0.27
N ALA A 284 14.36 3.57 -0.28
CA ALA A 284 13.95 2.17 -0.23
C ALA A 284 14.25 1.59 1.17
N LEU A 285 13.21 1.29 1.95
CA LEU A 285 13.37 0.57 3.21
C LEU A 285 13.80 -0.87 2.95
N THR A 286 14.68 -1.37 3.81
CA THR A 286 15.08 -2.78 3.79
C THR A 286 13.95 -3.69 4.28
N GLU A 287 13.99 -4.96 3.92
CA GLU A 287 13.02 -5.94 4.41
C GLU A 287 13.00 -6.02 5.95
N ASN A 288 14.17 -5.93 6.58
CA ASN A 288 14.27 -5.95 8.04
C ASN A 288 13.58 -4.74 8.67
N GLU A 289 13.75 -3.54 8.11
CA GLU A 289 13.03 -2.34 8.57
C GLU A 289 11.52 -2.50 8.39
N LEU A 290 11.08 -2.96 7.21
CA LEU A 290 9.66 -3.20 6.94
C LEU A 290 9.06 -4.19 7.96
N LYS A 291 9.74 -5.28 8.29
CA LYS A 291 9.29 -6.24 9.31
C LYS A 291 9.10 -5.59 10.68
N THR A 292 9.92 -4.61 11.06
CA THR A 292 9.80 -3.95 12.37
C THR A 292 8.60 -3.04 12.52
N ILE A 293 8.05 -2.56 11.38
CA ILE A 293 6.93 -1.62 11.33
C ILE A 293 5.64 -2.24 10.79
N CYS A 294 5.63 -3.55 10.57
CA CYS A 294 4.41 -4.25 10.23
C CYS A 294 3.51 -4.44 11.45
N TYR A 295 2.19 -4.38 11.21
CA TYR A 295 1.22 -4.87 12.16
C TYR A 295 1.22 -6.41 12.08
N LEU A 296 1.69 -7.06 13.12
CA LEU A 296 1.62 -8.51 13.29
C LEU A 296 0.51 -8.80 14.31
N LYS A 297 -0.40 -9.71 13.96
CA LYS A 297 -1.44 -10.21 14.87
C LYS A 297 -0.82 -11.02 16.02
#